data_e16c4323a4895a211c2c0114b0f30fe1
#
_entry.id   e16c4323a4895a211c2c0114b0f30fe1
#
_cell.length_a   1.000
_cell.length_b   1.000
_cell.length_c   1.000
_cell.angle_alpha   90.00
_cell.angle_beta   90.00
_cell.angle_gamma   90.00
#
_symmetry.space_group_name_H-M   'P 1'
#
loop_
_entity.id
_entity.type
_entity.pdbx_description
1 polymer ?
#
loop_
_entity_poly.entity_id
_entity_poly.type
_entity_poly.pdbx_seq_one_letter_code
_entity_poly.pdbx_strand_id
1 'polypeptide(L)'
;NGAILKITGGEPLVQQKALLKFLEYMEAEWGWIPRIDFETNATIMPDKEWVRVGATFTTSPKMSNNGDPEDRRYKPEVLDWHSINASGFKFVIDKESDLDEVFGKYISPFDIPTGRVWLMPCCGSREEHIEKAPMVAELAKKYRFNFSPRLHLLVWNMALKV
;
A
#
# COMPACT_ATOMS: atom_id res chain seq x y z
N ASN A 1 15.74 18.61 -5.63
CA ASN A 1 16.20 17.31 -5.26
C ASN A 1 14.99 16.36 -5.24
N GLY A 2 14.66 15.62 -6.26
CA GLY A 2 13.41 14.86 -6.42
C GLY A 2 13.17 13.68 -5.44
N ALA A 3 13.77 13.71 -4.25
CA ALA A 3 13.58 12.68 -3.23
C ALA A 3 12.15 12.66 -2.69
N ILE A 4 11.63 11.48 -2.44
CA ILE A 4 10.31 11.24 -1.82
C ILE A 4 10.56 10.70 -0.42
N LEU A 5 9.93 11.31 0.58
CA LEU A 5 9.84 10.74 1.93
C LEU A 5 8.70 9.72 1.96
N LYS A 6 9.06 8.44 1.91
CA LYS A 6 8.08 7.37 2.06
C LYS A 6 7.85 7.06 3.52
N ILE A 7 6.62 7.26 3.99
CA ILE A 7 6.20 6.99 5.37
C ILE A 7 5.44 5.68 5.39
N THR A 8 5.97 4.71 6.09
CA THR A 8 5.45 3.34 6.19
C THR A 8 5.63 2.79 7.60
N GLY A 9 5.31 1.54 7.82
CA GLY A 9 5.43 0.84 9.11
C GLY A 9 4.22 -0.05 9.34
N GLY A 10 3.74 -0.19 10.58
CA GLY A 10 2.48 -0.87 10.84
C GLY A 10 1.31 -0.17 10.15
N GLU A 11 0.81 0.90 10.75
CA GLU A 11 -0.10 1.85 10.10
C GLU A 11 0.39 3.28 10.42
N PRO A 12 1.00 3.98 9.45
CA PRO A 12 1.62 5.28 9.72
C PRO A 12 0.61 6.36 10.13
N LEU A 13 -0.65 6.27 9.69
CA LEU A 13 -1.67 7.26 10.00
C LEU A 13 -2.11 7.25 11.48
N VAL A 14 -1.76 6.22 12.25
CA VAL A 14 -1.89 6.26 13.73
C VAL A 14 -1.14 7.46 14.32
N GLN A 15 -0.02 7.84 13.71
CA GLN A 15 0.86 8.91 14.17
C GLN A 15 0.68 10.21 13.38
N GLN A 16 -0.37 10.34 12.57
CA GLN A 16 -0.50 11.45 11.63
C GLN A 16 -0.37 12.84 12.27
N LYS A 17 -0.85 13.04 13.49
CA LYS A 17 -0.71 14.34 14.21
C LYS A 17 0.76 14.66 14.55
N ALA A 18 1.54 13.65 14.95
CA ALA A 18 2.97 13.83 15.22
C ALA A 18 3.76 14.07 13.93
N LEU A 19 3.40 13.36 12.86
CA LEU A 19 3.99 13.53 11.55
C LEU A 19 3.73 14.93 10.96
N LEU A 20 2.53 15.49 11.13
CA LEU A 20 2.23 16.87 10.72
C LEU A 20 3.12 17.88 11.45
N LYS A 21 3.29 17.74 12.77
CA LYS A 21 4.22 18.58 13.54
C LYS A 21 5.68 18.43 13.07
N PHE A 22 6.06 17.24 12.68
CA PHE A 22 7.38 17.01 12.11
C PHE A 22 7.57 17.75 10.77
N LEU A 23 6.54 17.79 9.92
CA LEU A 23 6.60 18.57 8.68
C LEU A 23 6.71 20.07 8.94
N GLU A 24 5.94 20.61 9.89
CA GLU A 24 6.03 22.01 10.31
C GLU A 24 7.46 22.34 10.78
N TYR A 25 8.08 21.46 11.56
CA TYR A 25 9.47 21.60 11.95
C TYR A 25 10.43 21.59 10.76
N MET A 26 10.27 20.64 9.83
CA MET A 26 11.12 20.57 8.62
C MET A 26 11.00 21.85 7.78
N GLU A 27 9.78 22.34 7.59
CA GLU A 27 9.54 23.58 6.83
C GLU A 27 10.19 24.80 7.51
N ALA A 28 10.08 24.89 8.82
CA ALA A 28 10.69 25.96 9.61
C ALA A 28 12.23 25.95 9.56
N GLU A 29 12.85 24.76 9.68
CA GLU A 29 14.31 24.61 9.73
C GLU A 29 14.97 24.61 8.35
N TRP A 30 14.30 24.04 7.34
CA TRP A 30 14.88 23.83 6.01
C TRP A 30 14.28 24.74 4.92
N GLY A 31 13.16 25.41 5.20
CA GLY A 31 12.45 26.22 4.22
C GLY A 31 11.74 25.43 3.13
N TRP A 32 11.66 24.12 3.25
CA TRP A 32 10.96 23.25 2.30
C TRP A 32 10.58 21.91 2.94
N ILE A 33 9.58 21.24 2.37
CA ILE A 33 9.20 19.87 2.71
C ILE A 33 9.41 18.95 1.50
N PRO A 34 9.86 17.69 1.71
CA PRO A 34 9.97 16.71 0.62
C PRO A 34 8.58 16.31 0.12
N ARG A 35 8.52 15.73 -1.08
CA ARG A 35 7.32 15.02 -1.50
C ARG A 35 7.08 13.85 -0.54
N ILE A 36 5.83 13.67 -0.11
CA ILE A 36 5.47 12.64 0.86
C ILE A 36 4.62 11.58 0.18
N ASP A 37 4.95 10.33 0.43
CA ASP A 37 4.15 9.19 0.03
C ASP A 37 3.92 8.25 1.22
N PHE A 38 2.65 8.00 1.54
CA PHE A 38 2.25 7.04 2.57
C PHE A 38 2.04 5.65 1.99
N GLU A 39 2.49 4.63 2.70
CA GLU A 39 2.02 3.27 2.51
C GLU A 39 1.13 2.90 3.69
N THR A 40 -0.18 2.85 3.47
CA THR A 40 -1.22 2.67 4.49
C THR A 40 -2.06 1.42 4.23
N ASN A 41 -2.57 0.81 5.28
CA ASN A 41 -3.53 -0.30 5.18
C ASN A 41 -5.00 0.15 5.00
N ALA A 42 -5.26 1.46 4.93
CA ALA A 42 -6.58 2.07 4.79
C ALA A 42 -7.55 1.75 5.94
N THR A 43 -7.06 1.66 7.17
CA THR A 43 -7.91 1.52 8.37
C THR A 43 -8.16 2.83 9.10
N ILE A 44 -7.41 3.89 8.77
CA ILE A 44 -7.51 5.21 9.38
C ILE A 44 -7.69 6.27 8.30
N MET A 45 -8.68 7.14 8.49
CA MET A 45 -8.92 8.26 7.60
C MET A 45 -7.76 9.25 7.65
N PRO A 46 -7.16 9.61 6.50
CA PRO A 46 -6.13 10.64 6.45
C PRO A 46 -6.68 12.00 6.86
N ASP A 47 -5.91 12.76 7.62
CA ASP A 47 -6.23 14.16 7.90
C ASP A 47 -6.19 14.98 6.60
N LYS A 48 -7.11 15.94 6.48
CA LYS A 48 -7.19 16.83 5.31
C LYS A 48 -5.91 17.60 5.03
N GLU A 49 -5.09 17.84 6.04
CA GLU A 49 -3.82 18.54 5.90
C GLU A 49 -2.84 17.76 5.00
N TRP A 50 -2.89 16.43 4.98
CA TRP A 50 -2.08 15.61 4.09
C TRP A 50 -2.41 15.86 2.61
N VAL A 51 -3.70 16.04 2.29
CA VAL A 51 -4.12 16.41 0.93
C VAL A 51 -3.63 17.82 0.58
N ARG A 52 -3.73 18.76 1.54
CA ARG A 52 -3.29 20.15 1.36
C ARG A 52 -1.79 20.26 1.06
N VAL A 53 -0.96 19.44 1.70
CA VAL A 53 0.49 19.42 1.43
C VAL A 53 0.87 18.55 0.22
N GLY A 54 -0.10 17.99 -0.49
CA GLY A 54 0.14 17.19 -1.69
C GLY A 54 0.72 15.80 -1.43
N ALA A 55 0.46 15.23 -0.25
CA ALA A 55 0.87 13.85 0.05
C ALA A 55 0.15 12.87 -0.87
N THR A 56 0.85 11.82 -1.29
CA THR A 56 0.32 10.70 -2.06
C THR A 56 0.14 9.47 -1.17
N PHE A 57 -0.72 8.53 -1.59
CA PHE A 57 -1.04 7.35 -0.81
C PHE A 57 -0.95 6.10 -1.68
N THR A 58 -0.12 5.15 -1.27
CA THR A 58 -0.15 3.77 -1.76
C THR A 58 -0.96 2.96 -0.75
N THR A 59 -2.13 2.52 -1.15
CA THR A 59 -3.07 1.80 -0.29
C THR A 59 -2.83 0.30 -0.37
N SER A 60 -2.55 -0.34 0.77
CA SER A 60 -2.28 -1.79 0.85
C SER A 60 -3.20 -2.45 1.88
N PRO A 61 -4.50 -2.62 1.56
CA PRO A 61 -5.45 -3.21 2.49
C PRO A 61 -5.02 -4.61 2.89
N LYS A 62 -5.27 -4.96 4.15
CA LYS A 62 -5.05 -6.32 4.62
C LYS A 62 -6.23 -7.19 4.21
N MET A 63 -5.94 -8.31 3.55
CA MET A 63 -6.92 -9.28 3.10
C MET A 63 -7.12 -10.39 4.14
N SER A 64 -8.07 -11.28 3.89
CA SER A 64 -8.37 -12.42 4.78
C SER A 64 -7.16 -13.34 5.00
N ASN A 65 -6.28 -13.45 4.01
CA ASN A 65 -5.04 -14.22 4.10
C ASN A 65 -4.03 -13.68 5.14
N ASN A 66 -4.23 -12.46 5.66
CA ASN A 66 -3.41 -11.88 6.73
C ASN A 66 -3.81 -12.41 8.12
N GLY A 67 -4.99 -13.00 8.29
CA GLY A 67 -5.50 -13.54 9.56
C GLY A 67 -6.15 -12.51 10.50
N ASP A 68 -6.10 -11.22 10.19
CA ASP A 68 -6.78 -10.21 11.01
C ASP A 68 -8.30 -10.27 10.85
N PRO A 69 -9.08 -10.03 11.92
CA PRO A 69 -10.53 -9.90 11.85
C PRO A 69 -10.98 -8.83 10.85
N GLU A 70 -12.07 -9.11 10.14
CA GLU A 70 -12.55 -8.22 9.07
C GLU A 70 -12.89 -6.80 9.57
N ASP A 71 -13.52 -6.70 10.73
CA ASP A 71 -13.88 -5.45 11.37
C ASP A 71 -12.68 -4.56 11.71
N ARG A 72 -11.49 -5.13 11.83
CA ARG A 72 -10.24 -4.39 12.05
C ARG A 72 -9.56 -3.94 10.77
N ARG A 73 -9.63 -4.74 9.69
CA ARG A 73 -8.89 -4.53 8.45
C ARG A 73 -9.71 -3.91 7.31
N TYR A 74 -11.03 -3.97 7.36
CA TYR A 74 -11.93 -3.48 6.32
C TYR A 74 -12.75 -2.31 6.82
N LYS A 75 -12.49 -1.12 6.27
CA LYS A 75 -13.16 0.15 6.64
C LYS A 75 -13.72 0.79 5.36
N PRO A 76 -14.98 0.50 5.00
CA PRO A 76 -15.56 0.96 3.74
C PRO A 76 -15.45 2.46 3.50
N GLU A 77 -15.68 3.27 4.53
CA GLU A 77 -15.63 4.73 4.44
C GLU A 77 -14.21 5.26 4.17
N VAL A 78 -13.18 4.56 4.67
CA VAL A 78 -11.78 4.91 4.42
C VAL A 78 -11.36 4.43 3.03
N LEU A 79 -11.81 3.24 2.62
CA LEU A 79 -11.56 2.69 1.30
C LEU A 79 -12.21 3.54 0.20
N ASP A 80 -13.42 4.04 0.42
CA ASP A 80 -14.11 4.97 -0.49
C ASP A 80 -13.28 6.23 -0.70
N TRP A 81 -12.79 6.84 0.38
CA TRP A 81 -11.88 7.99 0.29
C TRP A 81 -10.62 7.65 -0.52
N HIS A 82 -9.99 6.50 -0.27
CA HIS A 82 -8.78 6.07 -0.98
C HIS A 82 -9.06 5.73 -2.45
N SER A 83 -10.25 5.24 -2.80
CA SER A 83 -10.61 4.94 -4.19
C SER A 83 -10.47 6.17 -5.09
N ILE A 84 -10.73 7.36 -4.52
CA ILE A 84 -10.64 8.65 -5.20
C ILE A 84 -9.22 9.22 -5.10
N ASN A 85 -8.60 9.20 -3.91
CA ASN A 85 -7.42 9.98 -3.58
C ASN A 85 -6.09 9.22 -3.62
N ALA A 86 -6.09 7.88 -3.54
CA ALA A 86 -4.85 7.10 -3.54
C ALA A 86 -4.22 7.02 -4.94
N SER A 87 -2.89 6.96 -5.00
CA SER A 87 -2.12 6.72 -6.22
C SER A 87 -2.33 5.31 -6.76
N GLY A 88 -2.54 4.33 -5.88
CA GLY A 88 -2.80 2.95 -6.26
C GLY A 88 -3.08 2.04 -5.07
N PHE A 89 -3.52 0.83 -5.41
CA PHE A 89 -3.86 -0.24 -4.48
C PHE A 89 -2.93 -1.42 -4.67
N LYS A 90 -2.34 -1.92 -3.59
CA LYS A 90 -1.43 -3.06 -3.59
C LYS A 90 -2.02 -4.20 -2.76
N PHE A 91 -2.26 -5.33 -3.38
CA PHE A 91 -2.80 -6.53 -2.75
C PHE A 91 -1.75 -7.63 -2.67
N VAL A 92 -1.62 -8.25 -1.49
CA VAL A 92 -0.71 -9.37 -1.25
C VAL A 92 -1.45 -10.68 -1.53
N ILE A 93 -0.98 -11.42 -2.53
CA ILE A 93 -1.64 -12.62 -3.07
C ILE A 93 -0.86 -13.87 -2.67
N ASP A 94 -1.51 -14.78 -2.01
CA ASP A 94 -0.98 -16.10 -1.64
C ASP A 94 -1.40 -17.19 -2.62
N LYS A 95 -2.64 -17.12 -3.10
CA LYS A 95 -3.26 -18.07 -4.03
C LYS A 95 -4.23 -17.37 -4.98
N GLU A 96 -4.56 -18.01 -6.10
CA GLU A 96 -5.43 -17.43 -7.13
C GLU A 96 -6.81 -17.00 -6.57
N SER A 97 -7.40 -17.80 -5.67
CA SER A 97 -8.70 -17.48 -5.07
C SER A 97 -8.72 -16.22 -4.19
N ASP A 98 -7.56 -15.64 -3.83
CA ASP A 98 -7.52 -14.36 -3.13
C ASP A 98 -8.09 -13.23 -4.01
N LEU A 99 -8.11 -13.40 -5.33
CA LEU A 99 -8.71 -12.45 -6.26
C LEU A 99 -10.23 -12.30 -6.09
N ASP A 100 -10.92 -13.32 -5.60
CA ASP A 100 -12.36 -13.23 -5.31
C ASP A 100 -12.62 -12.13 -4.26
N GLU A 101 -11.76 -12.05 -3.23
CA GLU A 101 -11.84 -10.96 -2.24
C GLU A 101 -11.40 -9.63 -2.85
N VAL A 102 -10.35 -9.59 -3.65
CA VAL A 102 -9.88 -8.36 -4.33
C VAL A 102 -11.00 -7.76 -5.19
N PHE A 103 -11.66 -8.56 -6.00
CA PHE A 103 -12.77 -8.08 -6.83
C PHE A 103 -14.02 -7.78 -6.01
N GLY A 104 -14.44 -8.70 -5.13
CA GLY A 104 -15.71 -8.59 -4.43
C GLY A 104 -15.75 -7.52 -3.34
N LYS A 105 -14.62 -7.27 -2.66
CA LYS A 105 -14.58 -6.32 -1.54
C LYS A 105 -13.87 -4.99 -1.86
N TYR A 106 -13.00 -4.96 -2.87
CA TYR A 106 -12.19 -3.76 -3.11
C TYR A 106 -12.46 -3.15 -4.50
N ILE A 107 -12.31 -3.91 -5.58
CA ILE A 107 -12.39 -3.34 -6.92
C ILE A 107 -13.83 -2.94 -7.26
N SER A 108 -14.77 -3.92 -7.22
CA SER A 108 -16.15 -3.68 -7.68
C SER A 108 -16.91 -2.69 -6.79
N PRO A 109 -16.86 -2.75 -5.44
CA PRO A 109 -17.60 -1.79 -4.61
C PRO A 109 -17.14 -0.35 -4.70
N PHE A 110 -15.85 -0.12 -5.06
CA PHE A 110 -15.23 1.21 -5.07
C PHE A 110 -14.79 1.66 -6.46
N ASP A 111 -15.18 0.97 -7.52
CA ASP A 111 -14.84 1.29 -8.93
C ASP A 111 -13.34 1.56 -9.14
N ILE A 112 -12.46 0.77 -8.50
CA ILE A 112 -11.01 0.96 -8.59
C ILE A 112 -10.52 0.55 -9.99
N PRO A 113 -9.94 1.48 -10.78
CA PRO A 113 -9.44 1.17 -12.11
C PRO A 113 -8.32 0.13 -12.07
N THR A 114 -8.33 -0.84 -12.98
CA THR A 114 -7.33 -1.91 -13.04
C THR A 114 -5.89 -1.42 -13.14
N GLY A 115 -5.66 -0.31 -13.84
CA GLY A 115 -4.33 0.32 -13.93
C GLY A 115 -3.78 0.87 -12.61
N ARG A 116 -4.64 1.02 -11.58
CA ARG A 116 -4.26 1.43 -10.22
C ARG A 116 -4.12 0.27 -9.25
N VAL A 117 -4.15 -0.98 -9.74
CA VAL A 117 -4.04 -2.19 -8.93
C VAL A 117 -2.69 -2.85 -9.14
N TRP A 118 -2.00 -3.18 -8.07
CA TRP A 118 -0.77 -3.95 -8.04
C TRP A 118 -0.98 -5.25 -7.27
N LEU A 119 -0.55 -6.37 -7.84
CA LEU A 119 -0.50 -7.66 -7.17
C LEU A 119 0.93 -7.96 -6.73
N MET A 120 1.09 -8.37 -5.47
CA MET A 120 2.38 -8.69 -4.87
C MET A 120 2.33 -10.13 -4.31
N PRO A 121 3.34 -10.98 -4.56
CA PRO A 121 3.40 -12.32 -3.96
C PRO A 121 3.47 -12.28 -2.43
N CYS A 122 2.68 -13.10 -1.77
CA CYS A 122 2.79 -13.35 -0.33
C CYS A 122 3.98 -14.27 -0.06
N CYS A 123 5.10 -13.71 0.36
CA CYS A 123 6.33 -14.43 0.61
C CYS A 123 7.18 -13.75 1.67
N GLY A 124 7.97 -14.51 2.43
CA GLY A 124 8.91 -14.05 3.45
C GLY A 124 10.37 -14.27 3.08
N SER A 125 10.66 -15.05 2.02
CA SER A 125 12.01 -15.35 1.55
C SER A 125 12.14 -15.21 0.03
N ARG A 126 13.38 -15.25 -0.48
CA ARG A 126 13.68 -15.26 -1.92
C ARG A 126 13.11 -16.52 -2.57
N GLU A 127 13.24 -17.64 -1.93
CA GLU A 127 12.81 -18.95 -2.42
C GLU A 127 11.28 -18.96 -2.62
N GLU A 128 10.53 -18.52 -1.61
CA GLU A 128 9.08 -18.38 -1.70
C GLU A 128 8.67 -17.34 -2.76
N HIS A 129 9.45 -16.26 -2.91
CA HIS A 129 9.18 -15.27 -3.96
C HIS A 129 9.32 -15.89 -5.35
N ILE A 130 10.40 -16.67 -5.60
CA ILE A 130 10.64 -17.33 -6.89
C ILE A 130 9.53 -18.34 -7.21
N GLU A 131 9.05 -19.05 -6.19
CA GLU A 131 7.97 -20.02 -6.32
C GLU A 131 6.63 -19.36 -6.69
N LYS A 132 6.24 -18.27 -5.96
CA LYS A 132 4.91 -17.66 -6.09
C LYS A 132 4.81 -16.57 -7.16
N ALA A 133 5.92 -15.90 -7.49
CA ALA A 133 5.91 -14.77 -8.40
C ALA A 133 5.35 -15.11 -9.81
N PRO A 134 5.63 -16.26 -10.41
CA PRO A 134 5.08 -16.62 -11.72
C PRO A 134 3.54 -16.64 -11.73
N MET A 135 2.91 -17.26 -10.74
CA MET A 135 1.45 -17.30 -10.61
C MET A 135 0.88 -15.89 -10.48
N VAL A 136 1.43 -15.06 -9.59
CA VAL A 136 0.93 -13.71 -9.37
C VAL A 136 1.14 -12.80 -10.59
N ALA A 137 2.25 -12.97 -11.31
CA ALA A 137 2.52 -12.23 -12.54
C ALA A 137 1.53 -12.59 -13.67
N GLU A 138 1.19 -13.89 -13.83
CA GLU A 138 0.19 -14.31 -14.81
C GLU A 138 -1.21 -13.82 -14.46
N LEU A 139 -1.57 -13.77 -13.16
CA LEU A 139 -2.82 -13.14 -12.70
C LEU A 139 -2.84 -11.64 -13.01
N ALA A 140 -1.75 -10.93 -12.71
CA ALA A 140 -1.65 -9.49 -13.02
C ALA A 140 -1.83 -9.24 -14.53
N LYS A 141 -1.20 -10.02 -15.38
CA LYS A 141 -1.33 -9.95 -16.83
C LYS A 141 -2.76 -10.27 -17.30
N LYS A 142 -3.36 -11.37 -16.81
CA LYS A 142 -4.73 -11.81 -17.15
C LYS A 142 -5.77 -10.72 -16.87
N TYR A 143 -5.66 -10.04 -15.74
CA TYR A 143 -6.63 -9.02 -15.30
C TYR A 143 -6.20 -7.58 -15.59
N ARG A 144 -5.10 -7.38 -16.30
CA ARG A 144 -4.54 -6.05 -16.63
C ARG A 144 -4.19 -5.23 -15.39
N PHE A 145 -3.73 -5.90 -14.34
CA PHE A 145 -3.16 -5.30 -13.15
C PHE A 145 -1.64 -5.12 -13.31
N ASN A 146 -1.04 -4.36 -12.42
CA ASN A 146 0.41 -4.24 -12.33
C ASN A 146 0.96 -5.36 -11.43
N PHE A 147 2.19 -5.80 -11.68
CA PHE A 147 2.92 -6.71 -10.82
C PHE A 147 3.94 -5.96 -9.96
N SER A 148 3.97 -6.25 -8.66
CA SER A 148 4.93 -5.66 -7.71
C SER A 148 5.78 -6.75 -7.07
N PRO A 149 7.04 -6.96 -7.48
CA PRO A 149 7.92 -7.90 -6.82
C PRO A 149 8.35 -7.39 -5.44
N ARG A 150 8.71 -8.30 -4.54
CA ARG A 150 9.43 -7.96 -3.30
C ARG A 150 10.92 -7.88 -3.58
N LEU A 151 11.34 -6.77 -4.19
CA LEU A 151 12.69 -6.59 -4.70
C LEU A 151 13.76 -6.79 -3.62
N HIS A 152 13.52 -6.35 -2.38
CA HIS A 152 14.45 -6.55 -1.27
C HIS A 152 14.69 -8.02 -0.96
N LEU A 153 13.70 -8.90 -1.10
CA LEU A 153 13.89 -10.34 -0.94
C LEU A 153 14.73 -10.92 -2.08
N LEU A 154 14.55 -10.44 -3.31
CA LEU A 154 15.34 -10.89 -4.46
C LEU A 154 16.81 -10.50 -4.32
N VAL A 155 17.10 -9.30 -3.81
CA VAL A 155 18.47 -8.78 -3.71
C VAL A 155 19.15 -9.27 -2.43
N TRP A 156 18.49 -9.12 -1.27
CA TRP A 156 19.13 -9.36 0.04
C TRP A 156 18.55 -10.53 0.83
N ASN A 157 17.50 -11.20 0.28
CA ASN A 157 16.75 -12.26 0.97
C ASN A 157 16.21 -11.77 2.33
N MET A 158 16.48 -12.49 3.41
CA MET A 158 16.03 -12.14 4.77
C MET A 158 17.08 -11.30 5.56
N ALA A 159 18.08 -10.76 4.88
CA ALA A 159 19.07 -9.91 5.56
C ALA A 159 18.40 -8.65 6.12
N LEU A 160 18.73 -8.33 7.38
CA LEU A 160 18.21 -7.15 8.07
C LEU A 160 19.21 -5.99 7.97
N LYS A 161 18.70 -4.75 7.93
CA LYS A 161 19.50 -3.51 7.95
C LYS A 161 20.46 -3.37 6.75
N VAL A 162 20.01 -3.73 5.57
CA VAL A 162 20.71 -3.55 4.29
C VAL A 162 20.30 -2.26 3.59
#